data_1aebe85e499c5e6eee8357a962e93cc6
#
_entry.id   1aebe85e499c5e6eee8357a962e93cc6
#
_cell.length_a   1.000
_cell.length_b   1.000
_cell.length_c   1.000
_cell.angle_alpha   90.00
_cell.angle_beta   90.00
_cell.angle_gamma   90.00
#
_symmetry.space_group_name_H-M   'P 1'
#
loop_
_entity.id
_entity.type
_entity.pdbx_description
1 polymer ?
#
loop_
_entity_poly.entity_id
_entity_poly.type
_entity_poly.pdbx_seq_one_letter_code
_entity_poly.pdbx_strand_id
1 'polypeptide(L)'
;LLLRLIVLSLISSILLAACSEQAGERRTYVLTTGTTGGTFYPVGVALSTLVSAQEDAGFSLTAISSAGSMENIKLMRDNQAQFALILGIFGAWAFDGSGPIRNPYEDFRSISAMWPNVEHFVLRSDLVTDGTIADLSNLAGERYSIGMRNSGAEQTGFYIFDALGIDYSNELSIAYMGY
;
A
#
# COMPACT_ATOMS: atom_id res chain seq x y z
N LEU A 1 -8.60 -67.61 4.98
CA LEU A 1 -7.84 -66.64 5.74
C LEU A 1 -7.23 -65.56 4.80
N LEU A 2 -6.58 -65.95 3.73
CA LEU A 2 -5.92 -65.05 2.75
C LEU A 2 -6.89 -64.08 2.10
N LEU A 3 -8.09 -64.53 1.66
CA LEU A 3 -9.10 -63.67 1.03
C LEU A 3 -9.65 -62.62 1.98
N ARG A 4 -9.77 -62.91 3.28
CA ARG A 4 -10.20 -61.91 4.32
C ARG A 4 -9.14 -60.83 4.54
N LEU A 5 -7.87 -61.19 4.50
CA LEU A 5 -6.76 -60.25 4.64
C LEU A 5 -6.66 -59.31 3.44
N ILE A 6 -6.88 -59.81 2.21
CA ILE A 6 -6.89 -59.02 0.98
C ILE A 6 -8.07 -58.01 1.00
N VAL A 7 -9.27 -58.45 1.40
CA VAL A 7 -10.44 -57.56 1.50
C VAL A 7 -10.25 -56.48 2.58
N LEU A 8 -9.69 -56.80 3.74
CA LEU A 8 -9.38 -55.81 4.78
C LEU A 8 -8.33 -54.80 4.27
N SER A 9 -7.30 -55.23 3.56
CA SER A 9 -6.26 -54.34 2.99
C SER A 9 -6.87 -53.39 1.95
N LEU A 10 -7.77 -53.89 1.07
CA LEU A 10 -8.44 -53.04 0.09
C LEU A 10 -9.35 -51.98 0.73
N ILE A 11 -10.12 -52.38 1.77
CA ILE A 11 -11.00 -51.46 2.51
C ILE A 11 -10.15 -50.39 3.24
N SER A 12 -9.02 -50.79 3.82
CA SER A 12 -8.12 -49.84 4.50
C SER A 12 -7.50 -48.82 3.50
N SER A 13 -7.16 -49.27 2.27
CA SER A 13 -6.63 -48.40 1.22
C SER A 13 -7.66 -47.40 0.71
N ILE A 14 -8.94 -47.81 0.60
CA ILE A 14 -10.04 -46.95 0.18
C ILE A 14 -10.36 -45.90 1.27
N LEU A 15 -10.30 -46.27 2.55
CA LEU A 15 -10.49 -45.36 3.68
C LEU A 15 -9.38 -44.31 3.79
N LEU A 16 -8.14 -44.66 3.47
CA LEU A 16 -7.02 -43.75 3.44
C LEU A 16 -7.10 -42.74 2.26
N ALA A 17 -7.65 -43.17 1.12
CA ALA A 17 -7.87 -42.31 -0.04
C ALA A 17 -9.03 -41.30 0.16
N ALA A 18 -10.03 -41.66 0.96
CA ALA A 18 -11.16 -40.77 1.28
C ALA A 18 -10.83 -39.62 2.25
N CYS A 19 -9.69 -39.68 2.96
CA CYS A 19 -9.24 -38.60 3.84
C CYS A 19 -8.37 -37.53 3.16
N SER A 20 -8.09 -37.63 1.87
CA SER A 20 -7.50 -36.54 1.10
C SER A 20 -8.61 -35.61 0.58
N GLU A 21 -9.37 -35.02 1.47
CA GLU A 21 -10.08 -33.77 1.16
C GLU A 21 -8.98 -32.75 0.86
N GLN A 22 -8.68 -32.60 -0.43
CA GLN A 22 -7.83 -31.54 -0.94
C GLN A 22 -8.55 -30.24 -0.58
N ALA A 23 -8.29 -29.72 0.61
CA ALA A 23 -8.55 -28.33 0.91
C ALA A 23 -7.85 -27.57 -0.21
N GLY A 24 -8.59 -27.08 -1.19
CA GLY A 24 -8.06 -26.39 -2.34
C GLY A 24 -7.08 -25.33 -1.83
N GLU A 25 -5.87 -25.36 -2.35
CA GLU A 25 -4.80 -24.47 -1.87
C GLU A 25 -5.31 -23.03 -1.98
N ARG A 26 -5.59 -22.42 -0.81
CA ARG A 26 -6.21 -21.11 -0.73
C ARG A 26 -5.19 -20.10 -1.25
N ARG A 27 -5.50 -19.42 -2.34
CA ARG A 27 -4.61 -18.42 -2.93
C ARG A 27 -4.34 -17.31 -1.93
N THR A 28 -3.07 -16.97 -1.75
CA THR A 28 -2.66 -15.83 -0.94
C THR A 28 -2.29 -14.67 -1.85
N TYR A 29 -2.89 -13.52 -1.63
CA TYR A 29 -2.59 -12.29 -2.32
C TYR A 29 -1.87 -11.31 -1.39
N VAL A 30 -1.11 -10.41 -1.98
CA VAL A 30 -0.36 -9.37 -1.27
C VAL A 30 -1.15 -8.05 -1.31
N LEU A 31 -1.33 -7.45 -0.12
CA LEU A 31 -1.80 -6.08 0.07
C LEU A 31 -0.63 -5.19 0.48
N THR A 32 -0.18 -4.31 -0.41
CA THR A 32 0.86 -3.34 -0.09
C THR A 32 0.26 -2.09 0.57
N THR A 33 0.94 -1.53 1.56
CA THR A 33 0.36 -0.55 2.49
C THR A 33 1.18 0.74 2.58
N GLY A 34 1.98 0.91 3.60
CA GLY A 34 2.85 2.05 3.87
C GLY A 34 3.88 1.72 4.94
N THR A 35 4.52 2.72 5.49
CA THR A 35 5.46 2.54 6.61
C THR A 35 4.72 2.01 7.84
N THR A 36 5.43 1.23 8.67
CA THR A 36 4.83 0.56 9.84
C THR A 36 4.28 1.52 10.89
N GLY A 37 4.79 2.75 10.95
CA GLY A 37 4.28 3.80 11.84
C GLY A 37 3.14 4.63 11.23
N GLY A 38 2.87 4.49 9.91
CA GLY A 38 1.79 5.20 9.24
C GLY A 38 0.45 4.45 9.32
N THR A 39 -0.65 5.14 8.99
CA THR A 39 -2.01 4.59 9.10
C THR A 39 -2.29 3.44 8.13
N PHE A 40 -1.69 3.44 6.94
CA PHE A 40 -1.95 2.40 5.93
C PHE A 40 -1.57 1.00 6.42
N TYR A 41 -0.45 0.87 7.13
CA TYR A 41 0.02 -0.45 7.57
C TYR A 41 -0.94 -1.12 8.57
N PRO A 42 -1.29 -0.54 9.73
CA PRO A 42 -2.21 -1.19 10.67
C PRO A 42 -3.60 -1.43 10.08
N VAL A 43 -4.10 -0.54 9.21
CA VAL A 43 -5.36 -0.75 8.50
C VAL A 43 -5.25 -1.92 7.53
N GLY A 44 -4.17 -2.01 6.76
CA GLY A 44 -3.93 -3.13 5.85
C GLY A 44 -3.80 -4.47 6.59
N VAL A 45 -3.14 -4.49 7.76
CA VAL A 45 -3.07 -5.68 8.62
C VAL A 45 -4.46 -6.10 9.09
N ALA A 46 -5.29 -5.14 9.54
CA ALA A 46 -6.65 -5.42 9.98
C ALA A 46 -7.51 -5.99 8.83
N LEU A 47 -7.46 -5.37 7.65
CA LEU A 47 -8.16 -5.87 6.45
C LEU A 47 -7.71 -7.27 6.06
N SER A 48 -6.40 -7.50 6.04
CA SER A 48 -5.83 -8.82 5.71
C SER A 48 -6.29 -9.88 6.70
N THR A 49 -6.34 -9.54 7.99
CA THR A 49 -6.83 -10.44 9.03
C THR A 49 -8.32 -10.75 8.85
N LEU A 50 -9.14 -9.72 8.62
CA LEU A 50 -10.58 -9.89 8.44
C LEU A 50 -10.92 -10.73 7.21
N VAL A 51 -10.28 -10.46 6.07
CA VAL A 51 -10.50 -11.21 4.82
C VAL A 51 -10.02 -12.66 4.99
N SER A 52 -8.84 -12.85 5.59
CA SER A 52 -8.27 -14.19 5.76
C SER A 52 -9.04 -15.05 6.77
N ALA A 53 -9.81 -14.44 7.67
CA ALA A 53 -10.70 -15.14 8.58
C ALA A 53 -12.01 -15.63 7.93
N GLN A 54 -12.35 -15.14 6.71
CA GLN A 54 -13.52 -15.58 5.98
C GLN A 54 -13.19 -16.86 5.19
N GLU A 55 -13.74 -17.99 5.59
CA GLU A 55 -13.46 -19.29 4.95
C GLU A 55 -13.99 -19.34 3.51
N ASP A 56 -15.13 -18.69 3.26
CA ASP A 56 -15.82 -18.63 1.97
C ASP A 56 -15.24 -17.58 1.00
N ALA A 57 -14.31 -16.74 1.43
CA ALA A 57 -13.66 -15.77 0.55
C ALA A 57 -12.85 -16.42 -0.58
N GLY A 58 -12.45 -17.69 -0.42
CA GLY A 58 -11.68 -18.43 -1.43
C GLY A 58 -10.23 -18.00 -1.58
N PHE A 59 -9.80 -16.95 -0.85
CA PHE A 59 -8.42 -16.47 -0.83
C PHE A 59 -8.06 -15.87 0.53
N SER A 60 -6.78 -15.63 0.77
CA SER A 60 -6.26 -14.91 1.92
C SER A 60 -5.46 -13.69 1.49
N LEU A 61 -5.30 -12.73 2.37
CA LEU A 61 -4.47 -11.54 2.17
C LEU A 61 -3.30 -11.54 3.14
N THR A 62 -2.15 -11.06 2.66
CA THR A 62 -0.99 -10.74 3.48
C THR A 62 -0.65 -9.26 3.30
N ALA A 63 -0.71 -8.49 4.38
CA ALA A 63 -0.29 -7.10 4.36
C ALA A 63 1.23 -7.00 4.43
N ILE A 64 1.81 -6.19 3.55
CA ILE A 64 3.24 -5.85 3.58
C ILE A 64 3.42 -4.35 3.75
N SER A 65 4.49 -3.96 4.44
CA SER A 65 4.91 -2.56 4.51
C SER A 65 5.54 -2.10 3.20
N SER A 66 5.46 -0.82 2.94
CA SER A 66 6.08 -0.15 1.80
C SER A 66 6.39 1.31 2.15
N ALA A 67 6.96 2.06 1.21
CA ALA A 67 7.08 3.50 1.37
C ALA A 67 5.72 4.23 1.24
N GLY A 68 4.73 3.65 0.57
CA GLY A 68 3.40 4.23 0.35
C GLY A 68 2.99 4.31 -1.11
N SER A 69 2.14 5.29 -1.47
CA SER A 69 1.36 5.28 -2.71
C SER A 69 2.17 5.11 -3.99
N MET A 70 3.31 5.78 -4.15
CA MET A 70 4.13 5.68 -5.36
C MET A 70 4.75 4.28 -5.50
N GLU A 71 5.32 3.75 -4.41
CA GLU A 71 5.86 2.39 -4.41
C GLU A 71 4.76 1.36 -4.61
N ASN A 72 3.59 1.57 -4.03
CA ASN A 72 2.45 0.66 -4.16
C ASN A 72 1.97 0.52 -5.61
N ILE A 73 1.89 1.62 -6.34
CA ILE A 73 1.60 1.59 -7.78
C ILE A 73 2.66 0.77 -8.54
N LYS A 74 3.94 0.96 -8.19
CA LYS A 74 5.02 0.19 -8.81
C LYS A 74 4.89 -1.30 -8.51
N LEU A 75 4.66 -1.68 -7.25
CA LEU A 75 4.51 -3.09 -6.84
C LEU A 75 3.32 -3.76 -7.55
N MET A 76 2.20 -3.05 -7.73
CA MET A 76 1.06 -3.56 -8.51
C MET A 76 1.43 -3.74 -9.99
N ARG A 77 2.06 -2.74 -10.60
CA ARG A 77 2.49 -2.79 -12.01
C ARG A 77 3.46 -3.95 -12.27
N ASP A 78 4.37 -4.21 -11.33
CA ASP A 78 5.35 -5.27 -11.40
C ASP A 78 4.75 -6.65 -10.97
N ASN A 79 3.43 -6.71 -10.73
CA ASN A 79 2.70 -7.90 -10.25
C ASN A 79 3.25 -8.49 -8.93
N GLN A 80 3.90 -7.66 -8.12
CA GLN A 80 4.41 -8.04 -6.80
C GLN A 80 3.36 -7.87 -5.70
N ALA A 81 2.31 -7.09 -5.96
CA ALA A 81 1.14 -6.97 -5.11
C ALA A 81 -0.14 -6.95 -5.97
N GLN A 82 -1.22 -7.51 -5.46
CA GLN A 82 -2.51 -7.55 -6.15
C GLN A 82 -3.50 -6.53 -5.57
N PHE A 83 -3.23 -6.07 -4.35
CA PHE A 83 -4.01 -5.04 -3.67
C PHE A 83 -3.08 -3.95 -3.13
N ALA A 84 -3.58 -2.72 -3.07
CA ALA A 84 -2.80 -1.60 -2.55
C ALA A 84 -3.69 -0.59 -1.83
N LEU A 85 -3.17 -0.01 -0.75
CA LEU A 85 -3.68 1.23 -0.19
C LEU A 85 -2.92 2.39 -0.82
N ILE A 86 -3.64 3.29 -1.48
CA ILE A 86 -3.06 4.45 -2.17
C ILE A 86 -3.91 5.71 -1.91
N LEU A 87 -3.30 6.87 -2.01
CA LEU A 87 -4.04 8.11 -2.13
C LEU A 87 -4.76 8.16 -3.47
N GLY A 88 -6.01 8.64 -3.49
CA GLY A 88 -6.83 8.66 -4.71
C GLY A 88 -6.19 9.40 -5.89
N ILE A 89 -5.47 10.48 -5.61
CA ILE A 89 -4.73 11.23 -6.64
C ILE A 89 -3.68 10.37 -7.36
N PHE A 90 -3.01 9.43 -6.64
CA PHE A 90 -2.05 8.52 -7.24
C PHE A 90 -2.72 7.49 -8.15
N GLY A 91 -3.93 7.07 -7.80
CA GLY A 91 -4.74 6.24 -8.68
C GLY A 91 -5.06 6.95 -9.99
N ALA A 92 -5.49 8.21 -9.93
CA ALA A 92 -5.74 9.03 -11.12
C ALA A 92 -4.46 9.22 -11.94
N TRP A 93 -3.38 9.65 -11.33
CA TRP A 93 -2.10 9.83 -12.03
C TRP A 93 -1.58 8.55 -12.67
N ALA A 94 -1.73 7.41 -11.98
CA ALA A 94 -1.32 6.12 -12.55
C ALA A 94 -2.18 5.75 -13.76
N PHE A 95 -3.49 5.92 -13.66
CA PHE A 95 -4.41 5.58 -14.74
C PHE A 95 -4.16 6.44 -16.00
N ASP A 96 -3.99 7.74 -15.82
CA ASP A 96 -3.82 8.70 -16.91
C ASP A 96 -2.36 8.84 -17.39
N GLY A 97 -1.38 8.32 -16.65
CA GLY A 97 0.05 8.57 -16.92
C GLY A 97 0.44 10.04 -16.68
N SER A 98 -0.15 10.70 -15.70
CA SER A 98 0.03 12.11 -15.39
C SER A 98 0.77 12.33 -14.06
N GLY A 99 0.93 13.59 -13.65
CA GLY A 99 1.68 13.94 -12.44
C GLY A 99 3.10 13.37 -12.43
N PRO A 100 3.57 12.80 -11.34
CA PRO A 100 4.87 12.14 -11.26
C PRO A 100 4.91 10.77 -11.98
N ILE A 101 3.74 10.19 -12.31
CA ILE A 101 3.62 8.88 -12.96
C ILE A 101 3.47 9.09 -14.47
N ARG A 102 4.59 8.96 -15.20
CA ARG A 102 4.66 9.30 -16.63
C ARG A 102 4.08 8.22 -17.56
N ASN A 103 4.02 6.97 -17.11
CA ASN A 103 3.54 5.86 -17.93
C ASN A 103 2.17 5.41 -17.41
N PRO A 104 1.12 5.41 -18.23
CA PRO A 104 -0.20 4.93 -17.83
C PRO A 104 -0.15 3.50 -17.33
N TYR A 105 -1.00 3.21 -16.34
CA TYR A 105 -1.25 1.89 -15.82
C TYR A 105 -2.74 1.71 -15.58
N GLU A 106 -3.42 1.07 -16.53
CA GLU A 106 -4.88 0.95 -16.55
C GLU A 106 -5.39 -0.41 -16.02
N ASP A 107 -4.47 -1.32 -15.67
CA ASP A 107 -4.81 -2.71 -15.29
C ASP A 107 -5.20 -2.85 -13.80
N PHE A 108 -5.68 -1.78 -13.18
CA PHE A 108 -6.21 -1.83 -11.82
C PHE A 108 -7.61 -1.22 -11.71
N ARG A 109 -8.28 -1.51 -10.61
CA ARG A 109 -9.61 -0.98 -10.30
C ARG A 109 -9.69 -0.51 -8.86
N SER A 110 -10.41 0.59 -8.64
CA SER A 110 -10.75 1.02 -7.29
C SER A 110 -11.83 0.10 -6.71
N ILE A 111 -11.60 -0.39 -5.49
CA ILE A 111 -12.55 -1.21 -4.75
C ILE A 111 -13.43 -0.33 -3.86
N SER A 112 -12.79 0.59 -3.11
CA SER A 112 -13.47 1.47 -2.17
C SER A 112 -12.62 2.70 -1.86
N ALA A 113 -13.28 3.81 -1.55
CA ALA A 113 -12.67 4.94 -0.85
C ALA A 113 -12.89 4.72 0.66
N MET A 114 -11.81 4.71 1.43
CA MET A 114 -11.86 4.36 2.85
C MET A 114 -12.03 5.58 3.76
N TRP A 115 -11.23 6.62 3.56
CA TRP A 115 -11.28 7.89 4.31
C TRP A 115 -10.69 9.04 3.50
N PRO A 116 -11.04 10.31 3.80
CA PRO A 116 -10.35 11.46 3.26
C PRO A 116 -8.90 11.50 3.76
N ASN A 117 -7.94 11.73 2.86
CA ASN A 117 -6.57 12.02 3.25
C ASN A 117 -6.39 13.54 3.32
N VAL A 118 -5.87 14.03 4.44
CA VAL A 118 -5.61 15.44 4.68
C VAL A 118 -4.11 15.65 4.75
N GLU A 119 -3.59 16.56 3.95
CA GLU A 119 -2.18 16.94 4.01
C GLU A 119 -1.95 17.88 5.19
N HIS A 120 -0.97 17.56 6.01
CA HIS A 120 -0.57 18.37 7.15
C HIS A 120 0.87 18.85 6.98
N PHE A 121 1.07 20.16 6.97
CA PHE A 121 2.38 20.77 7.02
C PHE A 121 2.63 21.30 8.43
N VAL A 122 3.74 20.87 9.04
CA VAL A 122 4.13 21.29 10.39
C VAL A 122 5.38 22.15 10.28
N LEU A 123 5.26 23.41 10.66
CA LEU A 123 6.36 24.37 10.68
C LEU A 123 6.71 24.74 12.12
N ARG A 124 7.98 25.11 12.35
CA ARG A 124 8.36 25.79 13.59
C ARG A 124 7.61 27.12 13.67
N SER A 125 7.23 27.51 14.87
CA SER A 125 6.41 28.72 15.09
C SER A 125 7.07 30.02 14.64
N ASP A 126 8.41 30.06 14.63
CA ASP A 126 9.19 31.20 14.13
C ASP A 126 9.14 31.37 12.60
N LEU A 127 8.71 30.34 11.87
CA LEU A 127 8.48 30.38 10.42
C LEU A 127 7.02 30.66 10.05
N VAL A 128 6.14 30.78 11.02
CA VAL A 128 4.71 31.04 10.77
C VAL A 128 4.43 32.55 10.80
N THR A 129 3.88 33.08 9.70
CA THR A 129 3.51 34.49 9.55
C THR A 129 2.01 34.70 9.77
N ASP A 130 1.18 33.96 9.04
CA ASP A 130 -0.26 34.10 9.07
C ASP A 130 -1.03 32.78 9.27
N GLY A 131 -0.32 31.65 9.31
CA GLY A 131 -0.89 30.31 9.50
C GLY A 131 -1.55 29.75 8.25
N THR A 132 -1.28 30.31 7.09
CA THR A 132 -1.75 29.76 5.81
C THR A 132 -0.68 28.88 5.16
N ILE A 133 -1.07 28.17 4.10
CA ILE A 133 -0.15 27.34 3.32
C ILE A 133 0.97 28.17 2.66
N ALA A 134 0.79 29.48 2.49
CA ALA A 134 1.80 30.39 1.95
C ALA A 134 3.04 30.50 2.85
N ASP A 135 2.91 30.21 4.14
CA ASP A 135 4.05 30.18 5.09
C ASP A 135 5.10 29.11 4.71
N LEU A 136 4.77 28.17 3.84
CA LEU A 136 5.75 27.22 3.30
C LEU A 136 6.89 27.92 2.53
N SER A 137 6.69 29.12 2.01
CA SER A 137 7.75 29.93 1.39
C SER A 137 8.83 30.36 2.38
N ASN A 138 8.51 30.40 3.68
CA ASN A 138 9.46 30.74 4.74
C ASN A 138 10.46 29.62 5.05
N LEU A 139 10.32 28.46 4.39
CA LEU A 139 11.23 27.32 4.50
C LEU A 139 12.55 27.51 3.73
N ALA A 140 12.71 28.58 2.96
CA ALA A 140 13.95 28.84 2.20
C ALA A 140 15.18 28.82 3.12
N GLY A 141 16.16 27.98 2.79
CA GLY A 141 17.37 27.74 3.59
C GLY A 141 17.21 26.74 4.76
N GLU A 142 16.00 26.28 5.03
CA GLU A 142 15.69 25.41 6.16
C GLU A 142 15.77 23.90 5.80
N ARG A 143 15.87 23.07 6.85
CA ARG A 143 15.72 21.63 6.73
C ARG A 143 14.25 21.26 6.84
N TYR A 144 13.78 20.47 5.90
CA TYR A 144 12.38 20.01 5.86
C TYR A 144 12.28 18.50 5.63
N SER A 145 11.49 17.81 6.44
CA SER A 145 11.19 16.40 6.23
C SER A 145 9.92 16.26 5.40
N ILE A 146 10.05 15.72 4.19
CA ILE A 146 8.95 15.60 3.22
C ILE A 146 8.28 14.22 3.25
N GLY A 147 8.74 13.33 4.10
CA GLY A 147 8.30 11.93 4.12
C GLY A 147 9.34 10.98 3.53
N MET A 148 8.97 9.71 3.44
CA MET A 148 9.84 8.68 2.88
C MET A 148 9.92 8.78 1.36
N ARG A 149 11.07 8.41 0.77
CA ARG A 149 11.18 8.34 -0.70
C ARG A 149 10.16 7.38 -1.28
N ASN A 150 9.55 7.75 -2.40
CA ASN A 150 8.46 7.03 -3.08
C ASN A 150 7.17 6.91 -2.24
N SER A 151 7.01 7.77 -1.23
CA SER A 151 5.75 7.89 -0.49
C SER A 151 4.75 8.81 -1.18
N GLY A 152 3.49 8.74 -0.74
CA GLY A 152 2.49 9.73 -1.11
C GLY A 152 2.85 11.11 -0.60
N ALA A 153 3.31 11.24 0.66
CA ALA A 153 3.69 12.51 1.26
C ALA A 153 4.81 13.23 0.50
N GLU A 154 5.86 12.50 0.07
CA GLU A 154 6.93 13.07 -0.75
C GLU A 154 6.37 13.70 -2.03
N GLN A 155 5.59 12.94 -2.78
CA GLN A 155 5.14 13.36 -4.10
C GLN A 155 4.06 14.45 -4.04
N THR A 156 3.13 14.36 -3.08
CA THR A 156 2.14 15.43 -2.88
C THR A 156 2.80 16.70 -2.33
N GLY A 157 3.80 16.56 -1.45
CA GLY A 157 4.58 17.69 -0.95
C GLY A 157 5.29 18.43 -2.09
N PHE A 158 5.99 17.72 -2.98
CA PHE A 158 6.61 18.33 -4.15
C PHE A 158 5.59 18.98 -5.09
N TYR A 159 4.48 18.32 -5.33
CA TYR A 159 3.40 18.88 -6.15
C TYR A 159 2.86 20.19 -5.57
N ILE A 160 2.73 20.29 -4.25
CA ILE A 160 2.28 21.51 -3.57
C ILE A 160 3.37 22.58 -3.61
N PHE A 161 4.64 22.25 -3.40
CA PHE A 161 5.75 23.20 -3.54
C PHE A 161 5.82 23.78 -4.96
N ASP A 162 5.71 22.94 -5.98
CA ASP A 162 5.66 23.38 -7.38
C ASP A 162 4.48 24.34 -7.62
N ALA A 163 3.29 24.04 -7.08
CA ALA A 163 2.11 24.88 -7.20
C ALA A 163 2.24 26.23 -6.49
N LEU A 164 3.04 26.30 -5.42
CA LEU A 164 3.36 27.52 -4.70
C LEU A 164 4.56 28.28 -5.30
N GLY A 165 5.24 27.71 -6.29
CA GLY A 165 6.43 28.31 -6.90
C GLY A 165 7.68 28.23 -6.01
N ILE A 166 7.73 27.27 -5.07
CA ILE A 166 8.86 27.04 -4.18
C ILE A 166 9.88 26.14 -4.88
N ASP A 167 11.09 26.64 -5.11
CA ASP A 167 12.21 25.85 -5.65
C ASP A 167 12.85 25.00 -4.57
N TYR A 168 12.11 23.95 -4.15
CA TYR A 168 12.55 23.05 -3.08
C TYR A 168 13.89 22.37 -3.36
N SER A 169 14.27 22.23 -4.62
CA SER A 169 15.54 21.58 -5.01
C SER A 169 16.77 22.44 -4.71
N ASN A 170 16.63 23.76 -4.78
CA ASN A 170 17.69 24.72 -4.54
C ASN A 170 17.54 25.47 -3.20
N GLU A 171 16.33 25.61 -2.72
CA GLU A 171 16.04 26.43 -1.54
C GLU A 171 15.90 25.64 -0.25
N LEU A 172 15.55 24.34 -0.31
CA LEU A 172 15.33 23.52 0.87
C LEU A 172 16.37 22.42 1.05
N SER A 173 16.74 22.15 2.30
CA SER A 173 17.49 20.94 2.65
C SER A 173 16.53 19.80 2.96
N ILE A 174 16.13 19.03 1.93
CA ILE A 174 15.13 17.97 2.04
C ILE A 174 15.69 16.76 2.78
N ALA A 175 14.99 16.34 3.84
CA ALA A 175 15.20 15.08 4.55
C ALA A 175 14.07 14.08 4.20
N TYR A 176 14.43 12.81 4.07
CA TYR A 176 13.49 11.74 3.76
C TYR A 176 13.38 10.81 4.95
N MET A 177 12.25 10.87 5.66
CA MET A 177 12.00 10.07 6.86
C MET A 177 10.63 9.44 6.77
N GLY A 178 10.53 8.16 7.21
CA GLY A 178 9.26 7.48 7.43
C GLY A 178 8.71 7.80 8.83
N TYR A 179 7.45 7.43 9.05
CA TYR A 179 6.78 7.50 10.36
C TYR A 179 7.21 6.35 11.26
#